data_1a82a1dd9634720290770c98a0fe92fe
#
_entry.id   1a82a1dd9634720290770c98a0fe92fe
#
_cell.length_a   1.000
_cell.length_b   1.000
_cell.length_c   1.000
_cell.angle_alpha   90.00
_cell.angle_beta   90.00
_cell.angle_gamma   90.00
#
_symmetry.space_group_name_H-M   'P 1'
#
loop_
_entity.id
_entity.type
_entity.pdbx_description
1 polymer ?
#
loop_
_entity_poly.entity_id
_entity_poly.type
_entity_poly.pdbx_seq_one_letter_code
_entity_poly.pdbx_strand_id
1 'polypeptide(L)'
;MRELKFRAWDNLEKRMRKVVSLHWQGDKLVSARLEGDNEPVPVEGRLVIEQYVEPILAGRLICENDIVVDNLSLNAHRGEIAYLVTLEAGAFWYKPLRRLKGSGDFSRNSKLVAYEHIHYRAIGNVHENPELLKEK
;
A
#
# COMPACT_ATOMS: atom_id res chain seq x y z
N MET A 1 -21.78 1.66 -6.80
CA MET A 1 -20.69 1.90 -7.76
C MET A 1 -19.36 1.99 -7.04
N ARG A 2 -18.35 1.29 -7.52
CA ARG A 2 -17.02 1.32 -6.92
C ARG A 2 -16.32 2.62 -7.22
N GLU A 3 -15.78 3.25 -6.20
CA GLU A 3 -14.83 4.33 -6.40
C GLU A 3 -13.42 3.75 -6.36
N LEU A 4 -12.68 3.94 -7.44
CA LEU A 4 -11.26 3.62 -7.47
C LEU A 4 -10.48 4.84 -7.02
N LYS A 5 -9.62 4.67 -6.03
CA LYS A 5 -8.78 5.74 -5.52
C LYS A 5 -7.31 5.38 -5.67
N PHE A 6 -6.52 6.38 -6.00
CA PHE A 6 -5.10 6.23 -6.27
C PHE A 6 -4.29 7.28 -5.52
N ARG A 7 -3.06 6.93 -5.23
CA ARG A 7 -2.05 7.86 -4.75
C ARG A 7 -0.82 7.73 -5.63
N ALA A 8 0.08 8.70 -5.58
CA ALA A 8 1.31 8.67 -6.34
C ALA A 8 2.51 8.96 -5.44
N TRP A 9 3.54 8.12 -5.55
CA TRP A 9 4.84 8.44 -4.98
C TRP A 9 5.60 9.28 -6.00
N ASP A 10 6.01 10.47 -5.59
CA ASP A 10 6.77 11.40 -6.44
C ASP A 10 8.27 11.22 -6.18
N ASN A 11 8.96 10.58 -7.11
CA ASN A 11 10.39 10.32 -6.99
C ASN A 11 11.24 11.59 -7.05
N LEU A 12 10.72 12.64 -7.66
CA LEU A 12 11.44 13.91 -7.74
C LEU A 12 11.38 14.67 -6.43
N GLU A 13 10.18 14.81 -5.86
CA GLU A 13 9.97 15.53 -4.61
C GLU A 13 10.12 14.65 -3.36
N LYS A 14 10.21 13.33 -3.54
CA LYS A 14 10.36 12.36 -2.45
C LYS A 14 9.23 12.43 -1.44
N ARG A 15 8.00 12.49 -1.94
CA ARG A 15 6.80 12.50 -1.10
C ARG A 15 5.63 11.83 -1.79
N MET A 16 4.68 11.40 -0.95
CA MET A 16 3.42 10.84 -1.43
C MET A 16 2.46 11.97 -1.81
N ARG A 17 1.78 11.82 -2.94
CA ARG A 17 0.87 12.82 -3.48
C ARG A 17 -0.51 12.21 -3.74
N LYS A 18 -1.55 13.02 -3.52
CA LYS A 18 -2.91 12.61 -3.82
C LYS A 18 -3.20 12.79 -5.31
N VAL A 19 -3.76 11.77 -5.94
CA VAL A 19 -4.10 11.79 -7.36
C VAL A 19 -5.52 12.34 -7.53
N VAL A 20 -5.66 13.35 -8.40
CA VAL A 20 -6.96 13.93 -8.76
C VAL A 20 -7.50 13.24 -10.01
N SER A 21 -6.65 13.03 -11.01
CA SER A 21 -7.06 12.36 -12.24
C SER A 21 -5.87 11.62 -12.88
N LEU A 22 -6.20 10.59 -13.66
CA LEU A 22 -5.22 9.82 -14.42
C LEU A 22 -5.50 10.01 -15.90
N HIS A 23 -4.45 10.09 -16.71
CA HIS A 23 -4.56 10.32 -18.14
C HIS A 23 -3.87 9.21 -18.90
N TRP A 24 -4.63 8.60 -19.82
CA TRP A 24 -4.20 7.45 -20.60
C TRP A 24 -4.00 7.83 -22.05
N GLN A 25 -3.03 7.20 -22.71
CA GLN A 25 -2.89 7.23 -24.14
C GLN A 25 -2.96 5.78 -24.62
N GLY A 26 -4.10 5.38 -25.18
CA GLY A 26 -4.36 3.97 -25.45
C GLY A 26 -4.37 3.17 -24.15
N ASP A 27 -3.52 2.18 -24.06
CA ASP A 27 -3.41 1.32 -22.87
C ASP A 27 -2.39 1.82 -21.85
N LYS A 28 -1.68 2.89 -22.19
CA LYS A 28 -0.57 3.38 -21.37
C LYS A 28 -1.00 4.55 -20.51
N LEU A 29 -0.73 4.48 -19.21
CA LEU A 29 -0.90 5.59 -18.29
C LEU A 29 0.28 6.54 -18.48
N VAL A 30 0.02 7.76 -18.95
CA VAL A 30 1.10 8.70 -19.34
C VAL A 30 1.30 9.84 -18.35
N SER A 31 0.24 10.29 -17.68
CA SER A 31 0.34 11.39 -16.73
C SER A 31 -0.75 11.32 -15.68
N ALA A 32 -0.56 12.09 -14.62
CA ALA A 32 -1.55 12.21 -13.55
C ALA A 32 -1.60 13.66 -13.09
N ARG A 33 -2.81 14.14 -12.82
CA ARG A 33 -2.95 15.43 -12.16
C ARG A 33 -2.99 15.19 -10.66
N LEU A 34 -2.12 15.90 -9.94
CA LEU A 34 -1.95 15.74 -8.51
C LEU A 34 -2.58 16.93 -7.77
N GLU A 35 -3.04 16.69 -6.56
CA GLU A 35 -3.62 17.74 -5.74
C GLU A 35 -2.59 18.86 -5.51
N GLY A 36 -3.00 20.09 -5.76
CA GLY A 36 -2.14 21.26 -5.65
C GLY A 36 -1.44 21.67 -6.93
N ASP A 37 -1.45 20.83 -7.97
CA ASP A 37 -0.83 21.13 -9.25
C ASP A 37 -1.88 21.57 -10.27
N ASN A 38 -1.54 22.56 -11.08
CA ASN A 38 -2.41 23.06 -12.15
C ASN A 38 -2.29 22.24 -13.43
N GLU A 39 -1.20 21.52 -13.60
CA GLU A 39 -0.90 20.77 -14.80
C GLU A 39 -0.62 19.30 -14.51
N PRO A 40 -0.88 18.40 -15.48
CA PRO A 40 -0.53 16.99 -15.30
C PRO A 40 0.98 16.79 -15.17
N VAL A 41 1.36 15.79 -14.37
CA VAL A 41 2.74 15.39 -14.14
C VAL A 41 2.98 14.08 -14.88
N PRO A 42 4.08 13.94 -15.64
CA PRO A 42 4.35 12.67 -16.31
C PRO A 42 4.61 11.54 -15.32
N VAL A 43 4.09 10.36 -15.65
CA VAL A 43 4.25 9.18 -14.81
C VAL A 43 5.64 8.57 -14.99
N GLU A 44 6.06 8.38 -16.24
CA GLU A 44 7.32 7.72 -16.55
C GLU A 44 8.53 8.43 -15.94
N GLY A 45 9.30 7.68 -15.17
CA GLY A 45 10.52 8.19 -14.53
C GLY A 45 10.30 9.05 -13.30
N ARG A 46 9.05 9.39 -12.96
CA ARG A 46 8.77 10.26 -11.82
C ARG A 46 7.75 9.68 -10.84
N LEU A 47 6.60 9.20 -11.31
CA LEU A 47 5.52 8.80 -10.44
C LEU A 47 5.36 7.28 -10.37
N VAL A 48 5.13 6.76 -9.18
CA VAL A 48 4.64 5.41 -8.97
C VAL A 48 3.19 5.51 -8.55
N ILE A 49 2.28 5.07 -9.41
CA ILE A 49 0.84 5.14 -9.16
C ILE A 49 0.41 3.89 -8.40
N GLU A 50 -0.27 4.08 -7.28
CA GLU A 50 -0.69 3.00 -6.39
C GLU A 50 -2.17 3.08 -6.11
N GLN A 51 -2.82 1.93 -6.06
CA GLN A 51 -4.26 1.84 -5.85
C GLN A 51 -4.59 1.54 -4.40
N TYR A 52 -5.59 2.25 -3.86
CA TYR A 52 -6.13 1.95 -2.53
C TYR A 52 -6.93 0.66 -2.56
N VAL A 53 -6.82 -0.09 -1.46
CA VAL A 53 -7.60 -1.32 -1.26
C VAL A 53 -9.07 -0.94 -1.07
N GLU A 54 -9.96 -1.65 -1.74
CA GLU A 54 -11.39 -1.47 -1.60
C GLU A 54 -12.06 -2.73 -1.01
N PRO A 55 -13.16 -2.57 -0.29
CA PRO A 55 -13.80 -1.31 0.09
C PRO A 55 -13.06 -0.58 1.20
N ILE A 56 -13.20 0.75 1.22
CA ILE A 56 -12.64 1.57 2.29
C ILE A 56 -13.62 1.48 3.47
N LEU A 57 -13.20 0.83 4.54
CA LEU A 57 -14.03 0.62 5.72
C LEU A 57 -13.46 1.37 6.92
N ALA A 58 -14.35 1.93 7.74
CA ALA A 58 -14.01 2.56 9.01
C ALA A 58 -12.95 3.66 8.89
N GLY A 59 -12.89 4.34 7.75
CA GLY A 59 -11.92 5.42 7.52
C GLY A 59 -10.48 4.96 7.39
N ARG A 60 -10.24 3.67 7.31
CA ARG A 60 -8.88 3.13 7.16
C ARG A 60 -8.52 3.05 5.70
N LEU A 61 -7.51 3.82 5.32
CA LEU A 61 -7.00 3.85 3.95
C LEU A 61 -5.75 2.99 3.88
N ILE A 62 -5.86 1.84 3.22
CA ILE A 62 -4.73 0.94 2.97
C ILE A 62 -4.53 0.91 1.46
N CYS A 63 -3.28 1.03 1.03
CA CYS A 63 -2.91 1.14 -0.38
C CYS A 63 -1.88 0.07 -0.74
N GLU A 64 -1.80 -0.31 -2.00
CA GLU A 64 -0.70 -1.16 -2.43
C GLU A 64 0.65 -0.51 -2.06
N ASN A 65 1.63 -1.33 -1.74
CA ASN A 65 2.95 -0.93 -1.26
C ASN A 65 2.95 -0.30 0.14
N ASP A 66 1.82 -0.31 0.86
CA ASP A 66 1.81 -0.01 2.29
C ASP A 66 2.40 -1.18 3.06
N ILE A 67 3.01 -0.85 4.18
CA ILE A 67 3.46 -1.84 5.16
C ILE A 67 2.52 -1.74 6.34
N VAL A 68 1.89 -2.85 6.69
CA VAL A 68 0.82 -2.90 7.69
C VAL A 68 1.12 -3.89 8.79
N VAL A 69 0.50 -3.69 9.94
CA VAL A 69 0.51 -4.65 11.03
C VAL A 69 -0.93 -5.01 11.40
N ASP A 70 -1.10 -6.22 11.93
CA ASP A 70 -2.40 -6.70 12.38
C ASP A 70 -2.70 -6.12 13.76
N ASN A 71 -3.84 -5.43 13.89
CA ASN A 71 -4.30 -4.85 15.15
C ASN A 71 -5.03 -5.83 16.05
N LEU A 72 -5.38 -7.01 15.53
CA LEU A 72 -6.02 -8.02 16.34
C LEU A 72 -4.98 -8.74 17.19
N SER A 73 -4.96 -8.42 18.47
CA SER A 73 -4.05 -9.05 19.42
C SER A 73 -4.55 -10.42 19.90
N LEU A 74 -5.36 -11.11 19.10
CA LEU A 74 -5.83 -12.46 19.42
C LEU A 74 -4.69 -13.46 19.59
N ASN A 75 -3.53 -13.13 19.07
CA ASN A 75 -2.33 -13.95 19.16
C ASN A 75 -1.18 -13.15 19.78
N ALA A 76 -1.41 -12.66 21.00
CA ALA A 76 -0.39 -11.89 21.73
C ALA A 76 0.96 -12.62 21.82
N HIS A 77 0.93 -13.95 21.80
CA HIS A 77 2.13 -14.78 21.85
C HIS A 77 2.97 -14.72 20.56
N ARG A 78 2.35 -14.38 19.44
CA ARG A 78 3.05 -14.31 18.15
C ARG A 78 3.68 -12.96 17.88
N GLY A 79 3.30 -11.94 18.67
CA GLY A 79 3.82 -10.59 18.49
C GLY A 79 3.27 -9.90 17.25
N GLU A 80 3.98 -8.89 16.79
CA GLU A 80 3.60 -8.13 15.61
C GLU A 80 4.39 -8.57 14.39
N ILE A 81 3.68 -8.88 13.32
CA ILE A 81 4.24 -9.23 12.03
C ILE A 81 3.92 -8.10 11.05
N ALA A 82 4.93 -7.63 10.33
CA ALA A 82 4.73 -6.65 9.27
C ALA A 82 4.41 -7.35 7.96
N TYR A 83 3.44 -6.82 7.24
CA TYR A 83 3.01 -7.33 5.93
C TYR A 83 3.13 -6.24 4.89
N LEU A 84 3.51 -6.64 3.67
CA LEU A 84 3.47 -5.75 2.50
C LEU A 84 2.16 -5.97 1.77
N VAL A 85 1.47 -4.88 1.46
CA VAL A 85 0.25 -4.94 0.63
C VAL A 85 0.67 -4.91 -0.83
N THR A 86 0.29 -5.94 -1.58
CA THR A 86 0.59 -6.04 -3.02
C THR A 86 -0.70 -6.19 -3.81
N LEU A 87 -0.64 -5.77 -5.08
CA LEU A 87 -1.71 -5.99 -6.05
C LEU A 87 -1.15 -6.93 -7.12
N GLU A 88 -1.61 -8.19 -7.12
CA GLU A 88 -1.15 -9.21 -8.05
C GLU A 88 -2.32 -9.99 -8.61
N ALA A 89 -2.30 -10.24 -9.92
CA ALA A 89 -3.35 -11.01 -10.61
C ALA A 89 -4.76 -10.49 -10.31
N GLY A 90 -4.91 -9.17 -10.21
CA GLY A 90 -6.21 -8.54 -9.96
C GLY A 90 -6.68 -8.57 -8.52
N ALA A 91 -5.86 -8.99 -7.58
CA ALA A 91 -6.23 -9.08 -6.17
C ALA A 91 -5.17 -8.45 -5.27
N PHE A 92 -5.63 -7.97 -4.12
CA PHE A 92 -4.74 -7.45 -3.07
C PHE A 92 -4.35 -8.58 -2.12
N TRP A 93 -3.07 -8.58 -1.71
CA TRP A 93 -2.50 -9.58 -0.82
C TRP A 93 -1.72 -8.93 0.32
N TYR A 94 -1.73 -9.58 1.49
CA TYR A 94 -0.80 -9.29 2.59
C TYR A 94 0.35 -10.28 2.50
N LYS A 95 1.54 -9.80 2.18
CA LYS A 95 2.75 -10.64 2.13
C LYS A 95 3.56 -10.46 3.40
N PRO A 96 3.78 -11.52 4.20
CA PRO A 96 4.58 -11.40 5.42
C PRO A 96 6.00 -10.94 5.10
N LEU A 97 6.48 -9.94 5.81
CA LEU A 97 7.84 -9.41 5.64
C LEU A 97 8.74 -9.83 6.78
N ARG A 98 8.38 -9.43 7.99
CA ARG A 98 9.24 -9.64 9.14
C ARG A 98 8.44 -9.52 10.43
N ARG A 99 9.02 -10.09 11.50
CA ARG A 99 8.49 -9.89 12.84
C ARG A 99 9.03 -8.59 13.41
N LEU A 100 8.16 -7.77 13.97
CA LEU A 100 8.52 -6.54 14.65
C LEU A 100 8.66 -6.77 16.16
N LYS A 101 7.78 -7.59 16.74
CA LYS A 101 7.76 -7.91 18.17
C LYS A 101 7.43 -9.38 18.35
N GLY A 102 7.88 -9.95 19.47
CA GLY A 102 7.61 -11.32 19.85
C GLY A 102 8.67 -12.30 19.36
N SER A 103 8.40 -13.57 19.55
CA SER A 103 9.33 -14.66 19.21
C SER A 103 8.58 -15.85 18.61
N GLY A 104 9.34 -16.79 18.05
CA GLY A 104 8.82 -17.97 17.40
C GLY A 104 8.58 -17.76 15.91
N ASP A 105 8.15 -18.84 15.27
CA ASP A 105 7.91 -18.82 13.83
C ASP A 105 6.55 -18.21 13.50
N PHE A 106 6.43 -17.68 12.28
CA PHE A 106 5.17 -17.21 11.74
C PHE A 106 5.02 -17.69 10.30
N SER A 107 3.77 -17.74 9.84
CA SER A 107 3.49 -18.18 8.48
C SER A 107 4.08 -17.20 7.47
N ARG A 108 4.78 -17.74 6.46
CA ARG A 108 5.32 -16.98 5.34
C ARG A 108 4.35 -16.93 4.16
N ASN A 109 3.17 -17.54 4.31
CA ASN A 109 2.18 -17.56 3.24
C ASN A 109 1.49 -16.21 3.12
N SER A 110 1.29 -15.78 1.88
CA SER A 110 0.49 -14.56 1.61
C SER A 110 -0.97 -14.80 1.95
N LYS A 111 -1.64 -13.74 2.41
CA LYS A 111 -3.06 -13.77 2.75
C LYS A 111 -3.82 -12.86 1.81
N LEU A 112 -4.95 -13.34 1.29
CA LEU A 112 -5.82 -12.52 0.48
C LEU A 112 -6.46 -11.43 1.33
N VAL A 113 -6.42 -10.19 0.85
CA VAL A 113 -7.08 -9.08 1.50
C VAL A 113 -8.59 -9.22 1.25
N ALA A 114 -9.35 -9.40 2.32
CA ALA A 114 -10.79 -9.54 2.26
C ALA A 114 -11.40 -8.59 3.30
N TYR A 115 -12.36 -9.07 4.06
CA TYR A 115 -12.98 -8.25 5.10
C TYR A 115 -12.04 -7.90 6.24
N GLU A 116 -10.93 -8.60 6.36
CA GLU A 116 -10.01 -8.49 7.47
C GLU A 116 -9.16 -7.22 7.45
N HIS A 117 -9.16 -6.48 6.35
CA HIS A 117 -8.31 -5.30 6.26
C HIS A 117 -8.63 -4.22 7.30
N ILE A 118 -9.81 -4.27 7.91
CA ILE A 118 -10.17 -3.36 9.00
C ILE A 118 -9.32 -3.60 10.26
N HIS A 119 -8.71 -4.77 10.39
CA HIS A 119 -7.87 -5.15 11.53
C HIS A 119 -6.41 -4.78 11.33
N TYR A 120 -6.05 -4.29 10.15
CA TYR A 120 -4.69 -3.91 9.82
C TYR A 120 -4.56 -2.39 9.83
N ARG A 121 -3.42 -1.91 10.25
CA ARG A 121 -3.09 -0.49 10.17
C ARG A 121 -1.77 -0.29 9.44
N ALA A 122 -1.70 0.76 8.65
CA ALA A 122 -0.46 1.10 7.95
C ALA A 122 0.54 1.72 8.93
N ILE A 123 1.78 1.24 8.88
CA ILE A 123 2.89 1.79 9.67
C ILE A 123 3.92 2.47 8.78
N GLY A 124 3.76 2.37 7.48
CA GLY A 124 4.65 2.98 6.51
C GLY A 124 4.37 2.47 5.12
N ASN A 125 5.30 2.68 4.22
CA ASN A 125 5.23 2.17 2.85
C ASN A 125 6.64 1.93 2.34
N VAL A 126 6.74 1.27 1.16
CA VAL A 126 8.05 0.87 0.61
C VAL A 126 8.93 2.05 0.22
N HIS A 127 8.34 3.21 -0.06
CA HIS A 127 9.08 4.39 -0.52
C HIS A 127 9.69 5.17 0.63
N GLU A 128 8.91 5.38 1.69
CA GLU A 128 9.32 6.19 2.85
C GLU A 128 10.04 5.36 3.91
N ASN A 129 9.74 4.04 3.97
CA ASN A 129 10.23 3.14 5.01
C ASN A 129 10.88 1.89 4.43
N PRO A 130 11.88 2.03 3.53
CA PRO A 130 12.50 0.86 2.90
C PRO A 130 13.21 -0.06 3.89
N GLU A 131 13.58 0.44 5.07
CA GLU A 131 14.21 -0.35 6.12
C GLU A 131 13.31 -1.48 6.64
N LEU A 132 11.98 -1.31 6.52
CA LEU A 132 11.03 -2.34 6.95
C LEU A 132 11.00 -3.55 6.03
N LEU A 133 11.54 -3.41 4.81
CA LEU A 133 11.61 -4.51 3.85
C LEU A 133 12.79 -5.45 4.10
N LYS A 134 13.77 -5.01 4.89
CA LYS A 134 14.97 -5.80 5.13
C LYS A 134 14.74 -6.84 6.21
N GLU A 135 15.15 -8.06 5.94
CA GLU A 135 15.20 -9.10 6.96
C GLU A 135 16.41 -8.89 7.85
N LYS A 136 16.20 -9.15 9.12
CA LYS A 136 17.33 -9.17 10.06
C LYS A 136 18.08 -10.48 9.93
#